data_a9f088bdf4b3ceaff07606c3ef4df4ec
#
_entry.id   a9f088bdf4b3ceaff07606c3ef4df4ec
#
_cell.length_a   1.000
_cell.length_b   1.000
_cell.length_c   1.000
_cell.angle_alpha   90.00
_cell.angle_beta   90.00
_cell.angle_gamma   90.00
#
_symmetry.space_group_name_H-M   'P 1'
#
loop_
_entity.id
_entity.type
_entity.pdbx_description
1 polymer ?
#
loop_
_entity_poly.entity_id
_entity_poly.type
_entity_poly.pdbx_seq_one_letter_code
_entity_poly.pdbx_strand_id
1 'polypeptide(L)'
;MVAPQQKGSLEQTNAIFGEYASLLMREGLSLAGHCIRTWIFVRDIDNNYGGMVKARNAFFQKEGLTSATRFIASTGIEGKTAQPGALVAMDAYAIGGIAPAQISHLKGLSHLSPTHVYGVAFERGTTVDYGDRRHIFISGTASIDHRGHILHQGDITRQTGRTFTNIRVLLEEAGASLDRKSVV
;
A
#
# COMPACT_ATOMS: atom_id res chain seq x y z
N MET A 1 -2.22 8.82 -11.50
CA MET A 1 -1.01 9.62 -11.85
C MET A 1 -0.06 8.75 -12.65
N VAL A 2 0.61 9.31 -13.65
CA VAL A 2 1.63 8.64 -14.48
C VAL A 2 2.70 9.64 -14.89
N ALA A 3 3.92 9.18 -15.17
CA ALA A 3 5.04 10.02 -15.62
C ALA A 3 5.77 9.40 -16.83
N PRO A 4 5.10 9.22 -17.97
CA PRO A 4 5.61 8.45 -19.11
C PRO A 4 6.83 9.08 -19.81
N GLN A 5 7.12 10.35 -19.54
CA GLN A 5 8.29 11.05 -20.04
C GLN A 5 9.60 10.61 -19.38
N GLN A 6 9.52 9.92 -18.25
CA GLN A 6 10.68 9.38 -17.55
C GLN A 6 11.07 7.99 -18.11
N LYS A 7 12.37 7.69 -18.12
CA LYS A 7 12.89 6.51 -18.85
C LYS A 7 12.62 5.16 -18.20
N GLY A 8 12.59 5.08 -16.87
CA GLY A 8 12.49 3.82 -16.15
C GLY A 8 11.45 3.85 -15.04
N SER A 9 11.12 2.68 -14.50
CA SER A 9 10.16 2.55 -13.42
C SER A 9 10.58 3.29 -12.14
N LEU A 10 11.89 3.36 -11.88
CA LEU A 10 12.45 4.12 -10.76
C LEU A 10 12.19 5.62 -10.92
N GLU A 11 12.55 6.18 -12.07
CA GLU A 11 12.40 7.60 -12.39
C GLU A 11 10.91 7.99 -12.46
N GLN A 12 10.08 7.14 -13.06
CA GLN A 12 8.64 7.36 -13.13
C GLN A 12 8.01 7.37 -11.73
N THR A 13 8.39 6.44 -10.87
CA THR A 13 7.90 6.39 -9.49
C THR A 13 8.31 7.62 -8.68
N ASN A 14 9.57 8.05 -8.79
CA ASN A 14 10.03 9.28 -8.14
C ASN A 14 9.24 10.52 -8.61
N ALA A 15 9.00 10.64 -9.92
CA ALA A 15 8.22 11.74 -10.48
C ALA A 15 6.76 11.72 -9.99
N ILE A 16 6.12 10.55 -9.98
CA ILE A 16 4.74 10.36 -9.51
C ILE A 16 4.61 10.76 -8.03
N PHE A 17 5.49 10.25 -7.15
CA PHE A 17 5.45 10.61 -5.74
C PHE A 17 5.80 12.08 -5.50
N GLY A 18 6.74 12.65 -6.26
CA GLY A 18 7.08 14.07 -6.17
C GLY A 18 5.92 14.98 -6.57
N GLU A 19 5.22 14.65 -7.67
CA GLU A 19 4.02 15.35 -8.11
C GLU A 19 2.88 15.23 -7.08
N TYR A 20 2.67 14.02 -6.55
CA TYR A 20 1.65 13.78 -5.53
C TYR A 20 1.93 14.54 -4.24
N ALA A 21 3.17 14.53 -3.74
CA ALA A 21 3.55 15.29 -2.56
C ALA A 21 3.37 16.80 -2.78
N SER A 22 3.69 17.31 -3.97
CA SER A 22 3.47 18.71 -4.35
C SER A 22 1.97 19.06 -4.41
N LEU A 23 1.13 18.15 -4.89
CA LEU A 23 -0.32 18.30 -4.87
C LEU A 23 -0.84 18.38 -3.43
N LEU A 24 -0.44 17.45 -2.57
CA LEU A 24 -0.83 17.45 -1.16
C LEU A 24 -0.42 18.75 -0.46
N MET A 25 0.81 19.21 -0.70
CA MET A 25 1.30 20.46 -0.09
C MET A 25 0.47 21.69 -0.51
N ARG A 26 0.01 21.77 -1.76
CA ARG A 26 -0.88 22.86 -2.21
C ARG A 26 -2.23 22.85 -1.49
N GLU A 27 -2.69 21.69 -1.07
CA GLU A 27 -3.92 21.51 -0.29
C GLU A 27 -3.69 21.62 1.24
N GLY A 28 -2.49 22.01 1.68
CA GLY A 28 -2.12 22.08 3.10
C GLY A 28 -1.95 20.72 3.77
N LEU A 29 -1.74 19.67 2.97
CA LEU A 29 -1.60 18.30 3.42
C LEU A 29 -0.14 17.80 3.23
N SER A 30 0.17 16.65 3.80
CA SER A 30 1.47 15.98 3.62
C SER A 30 1.29 14.49 3.35
N LEU A 31 2.27 13.88 2.71
CA LEU A 31 2.29 12.43 2.47
C LEU A 31 2.24 11.67 3.78
N ALA A 32 3.12 12.04 4.73
CA ALA A 32 3.24 11.37 6.01
C ALA A 32 2.03 11.60 6.93
N GLY A 33 1.34 12.72 6.85
CA GLY A 33 0.21 13.03 7.73
C GLY A 33 -1.13 12.54 7.21
N HIS A 34 -1.33 12.56 5.90
CA HIS A 34 -2.67 12.54 5.32
C HIS A 34 -2.91 11.45 4.27
N CYS A 35 -1.84 10.87 3.67
CA CYS A 35 -2.01 9.76 2.72
C CYS A 35 -2.38 8.49 3.47
N ILE A 36 -3.54 7.93 3.14
CA ILE A 36 -4.11 6.74 3.76
C ILE A 36 -3.78 5.50 2.96
N ARG A 37 -3.85 5.60 1.62
CA ARG A 37 -3.78 4.45 0.73
C ARG A 37 -3.18 4.82 -0.61
N THR A 38 -2.36 3.90 -1.17
CA THR A 38 -1.92 3.95 -2.57
C THR A 38 -2.21 2.63 -3.29
N TRP A 39 -2.56 2.71 -4.58
CA TRP A 39 -2.62 1.58 -5.51
C TRP A 39 -1.61 1.88 -6.61
N ILE A 40 -0.64 0.98 -6.78
CA ILE A 40 0.45 1.14 -7.74
C ILE A 40 0.35 0.03 -8.77
N PHE A 41 0.15 0.41 -10.01
CA PHE A 41 0.07 -0.49 -11.15
C PHE A 41 1.41 -0.46 -11.89
N VAL A 42 2.03 -1.62 -12.04
CA VAL A 42 3.35 -1.76 -12.65
C VAL A 42 3.22 -2.59 -13.91
N ARG A 43 3.53 -2.00 -15.07
CA ARG A 43 3.58 -2.73 -16.35
C ARG A 43 4.82 -3.62 -16.36
N ASP A 44 4.70 -4.86 -16.83
CA ASP A 44 5.81 -5.81 -16.88
C ASP A 44 6.50 -5.87 -15.51
N ILE A 45 5.73 -6.35 -14.53
CA ILE A 45 6.07 -6.27 -13.11
C ILE A 45 7.38 -6.96 -12.80
N ASP A 46 7.70 -8.05 -13.49
CA ASP A 46 8.94 -8.83 -13.27
C ASP A 46 10.18 -7.97 -13.54
N ASN A 47 10.11 -7.06 -14.51
CA ASN A 47 11.23 -6.19 -14.88
C ASN A 47 11.19 -4.81 -14.19
N ASN A 48 10.01 -4.33 -13.80
CA ASN A 48 9.83 -2.94 -13.33
C ASN A 48 9.55 -2.82 -11.83
N TYR A 49 9.21 -3.91 -11.11
CA TYR A 49 8.86 -3.86 -9.69
C TYR A 49 10.02 -3.37 -8.81
N GLY A 50 11.23 -3.87 -9.08
CA GLY A 50 12.42 -3.48 -8.30
C GLY A 50 12.71 -1.98 -8.35
N GLY A 51 12.56 -1.35 -9.51
CA GLY A 51 12.72 0.11 -9.67
C GLY A 51 11.65 0.89 -8.91
N MET A 52 10.40 0.48 -9.01
CA MET A 52 9.29 1.07 -8.26
C MET A 52 9.50 0.97 -6.74
N VAL A 53 9.84 -0.21 -6.22
CA VAL A 53 10.07 -0.41 -4.77
C VAL A 53 11.22 0.45 -4.27
N LYS A 54 12.35 0.47 -4.99
CA LYS A 54 13.52 1.28 -4.63
C LYS A 54 13.18 2.77 -4.53
N ALA A 55 12.49 3.30 -5.53
CA ALA A 55 12.08 4.71 -5.55
C ALA A 55 11.10 5.03 -4.41
N ARG A 56 10.06 4.19 -4.22
CA ARG A 56 9.08 4.38 -3.14
C ARG A 56 9.74 4.36 -1.77
N ASN A 57 10.61 3.38 -1.49
CA ASN A 57 11.28 3.27 -0.20
C ASN A 57 12.14 4.50 0.08
N ALA A 58 12.93 4.96 -0.90
CA ALA A 58 13.76 6.17 -0.76
C ALA A 58 12.90 7.43 -0.54
N PHE A 59 11.80 7.56 -1.29
CA PHE A 59 10.88 8.68 -1.14
C PHE A 59 10.21 8.68 0.24
N PHE A 60 9.72 7.52 0.70
CA PHE A 60 9.10 7.39 2.02
C PHE A 60 10.09 7.76 3.13
N GLN A 61 11.32 7.29 3.07
CA GLN A 61 12.36 7.65 4.05
C GLN A 61 12.58 9.17 4.10
N LYS A 62 12.64 9.84 2.94
CA LYS A 62 12.77 11.30 2.85
C LYS A 62 11.59 12.02 3.50
N GLU A 63 10.37 11.48 3.37
CA GLU A 63 9.14 12.04 3.94
C GLU A 63 8.91 11.63 5.41
N GLY A 64 9.89 10.97 6.06
CA GLY A 64 9.78 10.54 7.46
C GLY A 64 8.94 9.28 7.68
N LEU A 65 8.58 8.56 6.61
CA LEU A 65 7.88 7.28 6.67
C LEU A 65 8.90 6.14 6.78
N THR A 66 9.06 5.61 7.98
CA THR A 66 10.07 4.60 8.33
C THR A 66 9.47 3.50 9.19
N SER A 67 10.23 2.45 9.45
CA SER A 67 9.84 1.39 10.40
C SER A 67 9.68 1.88 11.85
N ALA A 68 10.30 3.01 12.20
CA ALA A 68 10.18 3.62 13.52
C ALA A 68 8.96 4.55 13.64
N THR A 69 8.41 5.00 12.53
CA THR A 69 7.22 5.85 12.49
C THR A 69 6.01 5.03 12.00
N ARG A 70 5.78 5.02 10.71
CA ARG A 70 4.75 4.24 10.00
C ARG A 70 5.04 4.22 8.51
N PHE A 71 4.33 3.36 7.80
CA PHE A 71 4.23 3.45 6.34
C PHE A 71 2.79 3.80 5.91
N ILE A 72 2.51 3.67 4.63
CA ILE A 72 1.18 3.89 4.03
C ILE A 72 0.66 2.53 3.56
N ALA A 73 -0.63 2.25 3.75
CA ALA A 73 -1.24 1.07 3.16
C ALA A 73 -1.11 1.12 1.63
N SER A 74 -0.64 0.04 1.01
CA SER A 74 -0.31 0.04 -0.41
C SER A 74 -0.55 -1.32 -1.07
N THR A 75 -0.94 -1.30 -2.33
CA THR A 75 -0.96 -2.47 -3.20
C THR A 75 -0.11 -2.18 -4.43
N GLY A 76 0.88 -3.01 -4.71
CA GLY A 76 1.64 -2.99 -5.96
C GLY A 76 1.31 -4.26 -6.74
N ILE A 77 0.74 -4.12 -7.93
CA ILE A 77 0.29 -5.23 -8.78
C ILE A 77 0.66 -5.00 -10.24
N GLU A 78 0.65 -6.10 -11.00
CA GLU A 78 0.70 -6.01 -12.46
C GLU A 78 -0.46 -5.18 -12.97
N GLY A 79 -0.18 -4.26 -13.88
CA GLY A 79 -1.19 -3.47 -14.53
C GLY A 79 -0.59 -2.49 -15.53
N LYS A 80 -1.40 -2.06 -16.48
CA LYS A 80 -1.00 -1.06 -17.47
C LYS A 80 -2.08 -0.02 -17.67
N THR A 81 -1.67 1.17 -18.05
CA THR A 81 -2.55 2.24 -18.47
C THR A 81 -2.61 2.32 -20.01
N ALA A 82 -3.58 3.04 -20.54
CA ALA A 82 -3.63 3.37 -21.96
C ALA A 82 -2.52 4.35 -22.37
N GLN A 83 -1.88 5.03 -21.42
CA GLN A 83 -0.83 6.00 -21.69
C GLN A 83 0.44 5.32 -22.21
N PRO A 84 0.87 5.60 -23.46
CA PRO A 84 2.11 5.06 -23.99
C PRO A 84 3.33 5.43 -23.12
N GLY A 85 4.25 4.49 -22.95
CA GLY A 85 5.47 4.72 -22.15
C GLY A 85 5.30 4.71 -20.62
N ALA A 86 4.09 4.67 -20.08
CA ALA A 86 3.87 4.54 -18.66
C ALA A 86 4.19 3.10 -18.20
N LEU A 87 5.24 2.96 -17.41
CA LEU A 87 5.64 1.72 -16.72
C LEU A 87 5.00 1.62 -15.35
N VAL A 88 4.72 2.78 -14.72
CA VAL A 88 4.12 2.86 -13.40
C VAL A 88 2.94 3.84 -13.45
N ALA A 89 1.85 3.45 -12.83
CA ALA A 89 0.70 4.32 -12.56
C ALA A 89 0.33 4.22 -11.08
N MET A 90 -0.17 5.29 -10.50
CA MET A 90 -0.58 5.33 -9.10
C MET A 90 -1.92 6.04 -8.94
N ASP A 91 -2.82 5.39 -8.20
CA ASP A 91 -3.94 6.03 -7.53
C ASP A 91 -3.63 6.19 -6.06
N ALA A 92 -4.10 7.27 -5.44
CA ALA A 92 -3.85 7.54 -4.04
C ALA A 92 -5.07 8.17 -3.38
N TYR A 93 -5.26 7.86 -2.11
CA TYR A 93 -6.29 8.44 -1.28
C TYR A 93 -5.65 9.15 -0.09
N ALA A 94 -5.90 10.43 0.03
CA ALA A 94 -5.53 11.25 1.18
C ALA A 94 -6.76 11.93 1.75
N ILE A 95 -6.70 12.26 3.03
CA ILE A 95 -7.80 12.91 3.74
C ILE A 95 -7.26 14.00 4.66
N GLY A 96 -7.84 15.18 4.56
CA GLY A 96 -7.61 16.30 5.47
C GLY A 96 -8.71 16.41 6.53
N GLY A 97 -8.46 17.22 7.54
CA GLY A 97 -9.47 17.53 8.56
C GLY A 97 -9.78 16.42 9.57
N ILE A 98 -8.97 15.37 9.62
CA ILE A 98 -9.04 14.30 10.63
C ILE A 98 -7.85 14.35 11.58
N ALA A 99 -8.09 14.02 12.85
CA ALA A 99 -7.02 13.95 13.83
C ALA A 99 -6.18 12.67 13.67
N PRO A 100 -4.87 12.70 13.96
CA PRO A 100 -4.02 11.51 13.89
C PRO A 100 -4.56 10.31 14.70
N ALA A 101 -5.24 10.56 15.82
CA ALA A 101 -5.85 9.52 16.65
C ALA A 101 -7.00 8.76 15.96
N GLN A 102 -7.57 9.30 14.89
CA GLN A 102 -8.60 8.64 14.09
C GLN A 102 -8.01 7.65 13.06
N ILE A 103 -6.69 7.64 12.90
CA ILE A 103 -6.00 6.76 11.97
C ILE A 103 -5.26 5.68 12.75
N SER A 104 -5.49 4.41 12.40
CA SER A 104 -4.75 3.27 12.96
C SER A 104 -4.15 2.41 11.85
N HIS A 105 -3.06 1.72 12.17
CA HIS A 105 -2.31 0.91 11.21
C HIS A 105 -2.37 -0.56 11.60
N LEU A 106 -2.77 -1.42 10.66
CA LEU A 106 -2.94 -2.85 10.86
C LEU A 106 -1.64 -3.58 10.52
N LYS A 107 -1.25 -4.51 11.36
CA LYS A 107 0.02 -5.26 11.26
C LYS A 107 -0.18 -6.76 11.01
N GLY A 108 -1.21 -7.36 11.58
CA GLY A 108 -1.53 -8.78 11.42
C GLY A 108 -0.42 -9.73 11.89
N LEU A 109 0.34 -9.35 12.92
CA LEU A 109 1.60 -10.01 13.32
C LEU A 109 1.47 -11.49 13.67
N SER A 110 0.28 -11.98 13.99
CA SER A 110 0.04 -13.41 14.22
C SER A 110 0.15 -14.26 12.94
N HIS A 111 -0.07 -13.64 11.76
CA HIS A 111 -0.14 -14.32 10.46
C HIS A 111 0.75 -13.71 9.39
N LEU A 112 1.17 -12.47 9.56
CA LEU A 112 1.91 -11.69 8.59
C LEU A 112 3.18 -11.12 9.22
N SER A 113 4.28 -11.12 8.48
CA SER A 113 5.51 -10.43 8.88
C SER A 113 5.40 -8.92 8.65
N PRO A 114 6.13 -8.10 9.43
CA PRO A 114 6.35 -6.70 9.08
C PRO A 114 6.99 -6.58 7.69
N THR A 115 6.51 -5.66 6.88
CA THR A 115 6.90 -5.58 5.46
C THR A 115 8.36 -5.16 5.25
N HIS A 116 8.89 -4.33 6.14
CA HIS A 116 10.28 -3.88 6.08
C HIS A 116 11.31 -5.00 6.27
N VAL A 117 10.92 -6.14 6.86
CA VAL A 117 11.82 -7.31 7.06
C VAL A 117 12.26 -7.90 5.73
N TYR A 118 11.44 -7.81 4.67
CA TYR A 118 11.78 -8.27 3.33
C TYR A 118 11.94 -7.12 2.32
N GLY A 119 12.30 -5.93 2.81
CA GLY A 119 12.78 -4.82 1.98
C GLY A 119 11.71 -3.96 1.32
N VAL A 120 10.45 -4.06 1.72
CA VAL A 120 9.39 -3.21 1.18
C VAL A 120 8.76 -2.33 2.27
N ALA A 121 8.39 -1.11 1.89
CA ALA A 121 7.84 -0.10 2.78
C ALA A 121 6.33 0.09 2.53
N PHE A 122 5.48 -0.62 3.29
CA PHE A 122 4.03 -0.39 3.33
C PHE A 122 3.43 -0.95 4.62
N GLU A 123 2.27 -0.41 5.05
CA GLU A 123 1.47 -1.01 6.12
C GLU A 123 0.57 -2.11 5.57
N ARG A 124 0.26 -3.14 6.38
CA ARG A 124 -0.68 -4.20 6.01
C ARG A 124 -2.10 -3.70 5.83
N GLY A 125 -2.44 -2.62 6.49
CA GLY A 125 -3.70 -1.90 6.33
C GLY A 125 -3.72 -0.63 7.15
N THR A 126 -4.68 0.22 6.84
CA THR A 126 -4.95 1.47 7.57
C THR A 126 -6.44 1.55 7.84
N THR A 127 -6.83 1.98 9.04
CA THR A 127 -8.22 2.30 9.36
C THR A 127 -8.39 3.79 9.57
N VAL A 128 -9.55 4.32 9.20
CA VAL A 128 -9.95 5.70 9.47
C VAL A 128 -11.30 5.66 10.17
N ASP A 129 -11.35 6.21 11.39
CA ASP A 129 -12.55 6.29 12.20
C ASP A 129 -13.20 7.69 12.04
N TYR A 130 -14.43 7.71 11.56
CA TYR A 130 -15.22 8.93 11.37
C TYR A 130 -16.22 9.16 12.52
N GLY A 131 -16.22 8.30 13.56
CA GLY A 131 -17.15 8.34 14.66
C GLY A 131 -18.43 7.54 14.40
N ASP A 132 -19.12 7.80 13.30
CA ASP A 132 -20.33 7.07 12.88
C ASP A 132 -20.02 5.81 12.05
N ARG A 133 -18.81 5.75 11.46
CA ARG A 133 -18.33 4.63 10.63
C ARG A 133 -16.82 4.53 10.65
N ARG A 134 -16.31 3.39 10.26
CA ARG A 134 -14.88 3.14 10.06
C ARG A 134 -14.61 2.62 8.66
N HIS A 135 -13.67 3.23 7.97
CA HIS A 135 -13.13 2.70 6.74
C HIS A 135 -11.87 1.88 7.02
N ILE A 136 -11.76 0.71 6.40
CA ILE A 136 -10.63 -0.21 6.56
C ILE A 136 -10.03 -0.46 5.17
N PHE A 137 -8.78 -0.07 4.99
CA PHE A 137 -8.02 -0.22 3.76
C PHE A 137 -6.96 -1.31 3.95
N ILE A 138 -7.19 -2.50 3.42
CA ILE A 138 -6.25 -3.62 3.50
C ILE A 138 -5.34 -3.58 2.28
N SER A 139 -4.03 -3.64 2.51
CA SER A 139 -3.00 -3.70 1.48
C SER A 139 -3.02 -5.02 0.71
N GLY A 140 -2.36 -5.07 -0.43
CA GLY A 140 -2.15 -6.31 -1.17
C GLY A 140 -1.61 -7.40 -0.23
N THR A 141 -2.34 -8.51 -0.17
CA THR A 141 -2.07 -9.63 0.74
C THR A 141 -1.91 -10.90 -0.09
N ALA A 142 -0.97 -11.73 0.29
CA ALA A 142 -0.65 -12.97 -0.42
C ALA A 142 -0.72 -14.18 0.53
N SER A 143 -0.54 -15.38 -0.04
CA SER A 143 -0.42 -16.63 0.71
C SER A 143 0.95 -16.73 1.37
N ILE A 144 1.15 -16.00 2.46
CA ILE A 144 2.40 -15.95 3.24
C ILE A 144 2.14 -16.24 4.71
N ASP A 145 3.19 -16.62 5.44
CA ASP A 145 3.19 -16.77 6.89
C ASP A 145 3.78 -15.53 7.62
N HIS A 146 3.82 -15.60 8.95
CA HIS A 146 4.39 -14.55 9.81
C HIS A 146 5.91 -14.38 9.67
N ARG A 147 6.59 -15.26 8.95
CA ARG A 147 8.03 -15.16 8.61
C ARG A 147 8.25 -14.64 7.19
N GLY A 148 7.17 -14.42 6.41
CA GLY A 148 7.24 -13.98 5.02
C GLY A 148 7.44 -15.10 4.02
N HIS A 149 7.38 -16.37 4.44
CA HIS A 149 7.50 -17.51 3.51
C HIS A 149 6.22 -17.66 2.69
N ILE A 150 6.37 -17.91 1.40
CA ILE A 150 5.25 -18.24 0.52
C ILE A 150 4.73 -19.64 0.86
N LEU A 151 3.43 -19.73 1.14
CA LEU A 151 2.75 -20.99 1.45
C LEU A 151 1.97 -21.50 0.23
N HIS A 152 1.84 -22.83 0.15
CA HIS A 152 1.01 -23.53 -0.84
C HIS A 152 1.39 -23.23 -2.30
N GLN A 153 2.71 -23.19 -2.60
CA GLN A 153 3.22 -22.97 -3.96
C GLN A 153 2.59 -23.97 -4.93
N GLY A 154 2.11 -23.48 -6.09
CA GLY A 154 1.46 -24.28 -7.12
C GLY A 154 0.01 -24.68 -6.86
N ASP A 155 -0.54 -24.36 -5.66
CA ASP A 155 -1.93 -24.69 -5.31
C ASP A 155 -2.73 -23.38 -5.13
N ILE A 156 -3.36 -22.92 -6.19
CA ILE A 156 -4.12 -21.65 -6.21
C ILE A 156 -5.29 -21.66 -5.21
N THR A 157 -5.94 -22.81 -5.01
CA THR A 157 -7.07 -22.94 -4.09
C THR A 157 -6.63 -22.72 -2.64
N ARG A 158 -5.54 -23.37 -2.23
CA ARG A 158 -4.98 -23.18 -0.88
C ARG A 158 -4.36 -21.79 -0.72
N GLN A 159 -3.70 -21.26 -1.75
CA GLN A 159 -3.19 -19.89 -1.73
C GLN A 159 -4.30 -18.87 -1.52
N THR A 160 -5.40 -19.02 -2.24
CA THR A 160 -6.58 -18.16 -2.06
C THR A 160 -7.16 -18.27 -0.65
N GLY A 161 -7.35 -19.49 -0.14
CA GLY A 161 -7.82 -19.73 1.22
C GLY A 161 -6.90 -19.07 2.28
N ARG A 162 -5.57 -19.21 2.12
CA ARG A 162 -4.60 -18.57 3.03
C ARG A 162 -4.66 -17.05 2.95
N THR A 163 -4.79 -16.49 1.76
CA THR A 163 -4.94 -15.04 1.55
C THR A 163 -6.18 -14.52 2.29
N PHE A 164 -7.32 -15.18 2.17
CA PHE A 164 -8.53 -14.82 2.93
C PHE A 164 -8.34 -14.95 4.45
N THR A 165 -7.59 -15.95 4.92
CA THR A 165 -7.24 -16.08 6.34
C THR A 165 -6.41 -14.87 6.81
N ASN A 166 -5.43 -14.45 6.05
CA ASN A 166 -4.61 -13.28 6.35
C ASN A 166 -5.44 -11.98 6.37
N ILE A 167 -6.38 -11.82 5.43
CA ILE A 167 -7.31 -10.68 5.40
C ILE A 167 -8.22 -10.69 6.62
N ARG A 168 -8.74 -11.85 7.02
CA ARG A 168 -9.60 -11.98 8.20
C ARG A 168 -8.89 -11.50 9.46
N VAL A 169 -7.64 -11.90 9.66
CA VAL A 169 -6.84 -11.46 10.83
C VAL A 169 -6.68 -9.94 10.88
N LEU A 170 -6.48 -9.31 9.74
CA LEU A 170 -6.41 -7.84 9.67
C LEU A 170 -7.76 -7.18 9.97
N LEU A 171 -8.87 -7.77 9.53
CA LEU A 171 -10.21 -7.29 9.86
C LEU A 171 -10.52 -7.47 11.36
N GLU A 172 -10.16 -8.61 11.95
CA GLU A 172 -10.31 -8.87 13.39
C GLU A 172 -9.49 -7.87 14.24
N GLU A 173 -8.25 -7.57 13.82
CA GLU A 173 -7.42 -6.52 14.46
C GLU A 173 -8.11 -5.15 14.40
N ALA A 174 -8.84 -4.86 13.32
CA ALA A 174 -9.62 -3.64 13.17
C ALA A 174 -10.99 -3.69 13.89
N GLY A 175 -11.33 -4.76 14.59
CA GLY A 175 -12.66 -4.95 15.21
C GLY A 175 -13.79 -5.17 14.22
N ALA A 176 -13.48 -5.74 13.05
CA ALA A 176 -14.43 -6.00 11.96
C ALA A 176 -14.40 -7.46 11.50
N SER A 177 -15.29 -7.82 10.60
CA SER A 177 -15.42 -9.17 10.04
C SER A 177 -15.83 -9.11 8.57
N LEU A 178 -15.72 -10.23 7.85
CA LEU A 178 -16.04 -10.28 6.41
C LEU A 178 -17.53 -10.10 6.09
N ASP A 179 -18.42 -10.28 7.06
CA ASP A 179 -19.86 -10.09 6.93
C ASP A 179 -20.31 -8.64 7.13
N ARG A 180 -19.43 -7.78 7.66
CA ARG A 180 -19.66 -6.34 7.86
C ARG A 180 -18.88 -5.51 6.88
N LYS A 181 -19.04 -5.76 5.60
CA LYS A 181 -18.25 -5.11 4.56
C LYS A 181 -19.12 -4.27 3.62
N SER A 182 -18.55 -3.17 3.18
CA SER A 182 -18.75 -2.70 1.82
C SER A 182 -17.50 -3.08 1.03
N VAL A 183 -17.63 -3.92 0.04
CA VAL A 183 -16.52 -4.23 -0.88
C VAL A 183 -16.61 -3.26 -2.03
N VAL A 184 -15.58 -2.52 -2.20
CA VAL A 184 -15.36 -1.71 -3.38
C VAL A 184 -14.23 -2.35 -4.17
#